data_874ffc9dbfe08e8cce4bbfc0cd61ac0f
#
_entry.id   874ffc9dbfe08e8cce4bbfc0cd61ac0f
#
_cell.length_a   1.000
_cell.length_b   1.000
_cell.length_c   1.000
_cell.angle_alpha   90.00
_cell.angle_beta   90.00
_cell.angle_gamma   90.00
#
_symmetry.space_group_name_H-M   'P 1'
#
loop_
_entity.id
_entity.type
_entity.pdbx_description
1 polymer ?
#
loop_
_entity_poly.entity_id
_entity_poly.type
_entity_poly.pdbx_seq_one_letter_code
_entity_poly.pdbx_strand_id
1 'polypeptide(L)' 'MKLLFDENLSPKLPHLVATAFPGSQHVREFGLKGKTDAEFWFYAASTGFAIVSGD' A
#
# COMPACT_ATOMS: atom_id res chain seq x y z
N MET A 1 11.54 1.46 -5.78
CA MET A 1 10.78 1.08 -4.57
C MET A 1 9.32 1.45 -4.74
N LYS A 2 8.43 0.56 -4.39
CA LYS A 2 6.99 0.82 -4.45
C LYS A 2 6.45 0.97 -3.04
N LEU A 3 5.53 1.92 -2.85
CA LEU A 3 4.91 2.16 -1.55
C LEU A 3 3.49 1.60 -1.55
N LEU A 4 3.10 1.00 -0.42
CA LEU A 4 1.75 0.51 -0.22
C LEU A 4 1.15 1.28 0.96
N PHE A 5 0.10 2.04 0.68
CA PHE A 5 -0.53 2.90 1.68
C PHE A 5 -1.68 2.18 2.35
N ASP A 6 -1.74 2.28 3.69
CA ASP A 6 -2.79 1.61 4.43
C ASP A 6 -4.11 2.38 4.29
N GLU A 7 -5.21 1.76 4.76
CA GLU A 7 -6.53 2.33 4.51
C GLU A 7 -6.82 3.62 5.29
N ASN A 8 -5.99 3.98 6.28
CA ASN A 8 -6.15 5.23 7.01
C ASN A 8 -5.59 6.42 6.23
N LEU A 9 -4.92 6.16 5.13
CA LEU A 9 -4.34 7.21 4.28
C LEU A 9 -5.20 7.43 3.05
N SER A 10 -5.06 8.60 2.45
CA SER A 10 -5.83 8.95 1.26
C SER A 10 -5.48 8.00 0.10
N PRO A 11 -6.49 7.46 -0.61
CA PRO A 11 -6.24 6.64 -1.80
C PRO A 11 -5.67 7.44 -2.98
N LYS A 12 -5.56 8.76 -2.85
CA LYS A 12 -4.94 9.61 -3.87
C LYS A 12 -3.43 9.66 -3.75
N LEU A 13 -2.87 9.23 -2.61
CA LEU A 13 -1.43 9.31 -2.36
C LEU A 13 -0.60 8.57 -3.40
N PRO A 14 -0.98 7.39 -3.88
CA PRO A 14 -0.19 6.72 -4.93
C PRO A 14 0.02 7.58 -6.16
N HIS A 15 -0.99 8.35 -6.56
CA HIS A 15 -0.86 9.23 -7.71
C HIS A 15 0.08 10.40 -7.44
N LEU A 16 0.04 10.92 -6.21
CA LEU A 16 0.87 12.06 -5.82
C LEU A 16 2.35 11.69 -5.77
N VAL A 17 2.67 10.44 -5.47
CA VAL A 17 4.06 10.00 -5.35
C VAL A 17 4.52 9.19 -6.57
N ALA A 18 3.71 9.07 -7.60
CA ALA A 18 3.99 8.20 -8.73
C ALA A 18 5.30 8.53 -9.45
N THR A 19 5.72 9.79 -9.42
CA THR A 19 6.96 10.20 -10.06
C THR A 19 8.19 9.69 -9.30
N ALA A 20 8.14 9.78 -7.97
CA ALA A 20 9.25 9.36 -7.12
C ALA A 20 9.21 7.85 -6.83
N PHE A 21 8.01 7.30 -6.69
CA PHE A 21 7.81 5.89 -6.34
C PHE A 21 6.80 5.24 -7.30
N PRO A 22 7.20 5.02 -8.55
CA PRO A 22 6.29 4.44 -9.55
C PRO A 22 5.83 3.04 -9.13
N GLY A 23 4.57 2.75 -9.39
CA GLY A 23 3.99 1.47 -9.02
C GLY A 23 3.41 1.42 -7.61
N SER A 24 3.47 2.53 -6.88
CA SER A 24 2.88 2.60 -5.53
C SER A 24 1.37 2.45 -5.61
N GLN A 25 0.76 1.86 -4.57
CA GLN A 25 -0.67 1.59 -4.55
C GLN A 25 -1.23 1.76 -3.14
N HIS A 26 -2.55 1.79 -3.06
CA HIS A 26 -3.30 1.83 -1.81
C HIS A 26 -3.92 0.47 -1.58
N VAL A 27 -4.04 0.03 -0.33
CA VAL A 27 -4.57 -1.32 -0.02
C VAL A 27 -5.95 -1.55 -0.63
N ARG A 28 -6.74 -0.50 -0.78
CA ARG A 28 -8.07 -0.58 -1.37
C ARG A 28 -8.04 -1.18 -2.78
N GLU A 29 -6.98 -0.91 -3.53
CA GLU A 29 -6.87 -1.32 -4.92
C GLU A 29 -6.59 -2.81 -5.10
N PHE A 30 -6.20 -3.49 -4.03
CA PHE A 30 -5.89 -4.91 -4.08
C PHE A 30 -7.03 -5.79 -3.61
N GLY A 31 -8.15 -5.20 -3.21
CA GLY A 31 -9.24 -5.98 -2.67
C GLY A 31 -8.87 -6.70 -1.39
N LEU A 32 -7.98 -6.11 -0.60
CA LEU A 32 -7.53 -6.73 0.65
C LEU A 32 -8.51 -6.56 1.80
N LYS A 33 -9.71 -6.09 1.48
CA LYS A 33 -10.77 -5.96 2.45
C LYS A 33 -11.04 -7.32 3.10
N GLY A 34 -11.07 -7.35 4.40
CA GLY A 34 -11.30 -8.59 5.14
C GLY A 34 -10.03 -9.39 5.43
N LYS A 35 -8.89 -8.94 4.94
CA LYS A 35 -7.63 -9.59 5.26
C LYS A 35 -7.15 -9.17 6.64
N THR A 36 -6.43 -10.06 7.31
CA THR A 36 -5.81 -9.73 8.60
C THR A 36 -4.57 -8.87 8.37
N ASP A 37 -4.12 -8.19 9.43
CA ASP A 37 -2.90 -7.40 9.36
C ASP A 37 -1.70 -8.26 8.96
N ALA A 38 -1.63 -9.48 9.46
CA ALA A 38 -0.54 -10.39 9.13
C ALA A 38 -0.52 -10.71 7.63
N GLU A 39 -1.70 -10.94 7.05
CA GLU A 39 -1.81 -11.23 5.62
C GLU A 39 -1.39 -10.02 4.79
N PHE A 40 -1.78 -8.84 5.22
CA PHE A 40 -1.41 -7.60 4.55
C PHE A 40 0.11 -7.39 4.56
N TRP A 41 0.73 -7.55 5.73
CA TRP A 41 2.18 -7.41 5.85
C TRP A 41 2.92 -8.43 5.01
N PHE A 42 2.45 -9.67 5.03
CA PHE A 42 3.05 -10.75 4.24
C PHE A 42 2.96 -10.44 2.75
N TYR A 43 1.81 -9.96 2.31
CA TYR A 43 1.61 -9.60 0.91
C TYR A 43 2.57 -8.50 0.48
N ALA A 44 2.68 -7.46 1.28
CA ALA A 44 3.56 -6.34 0.97
C ALA A 44 5.02 -6.77 0.88
N ALA A 45 5.47 -7.59 1.82
CA ALA A 45 6.83 -8.08 1.83
C ALA A 45 7.13 -8.96 0.62
N SER A 46 6.17 -9.82 0.24
CA SER A 46 6.33 -10.75 -0.88
C SER A 46 6.37 -10.05 -2.23
N THR A 47 5.72 -8.89 -2.34
CA THR A 47 5.60 -8.18 -3.62
C THR A 47 6.53 -6.99 -3.73
N GLY A 48 7.40 -6.76 -2.76
CA GLY A 48 8.38 -5.69 -2.83
C GLY A 48 7.86 -4.30 -2.49
N PHE A 49 6.75 -4.22 -1.77
CA PHE A 49 6.22 -2.95 -1.30
C PHE A 49 6.82 -2.55 0.05
N ALA A 50 7.01 -1.25 0.24
CA ALA A 50 7.28 -0.67 1.55
C ALA A 50 5.97 -0.12 2.08
N ILE A 51 5.57 -0.51 3.28
CA ILE A 51 4.29 -0.10 3.85
C ILE A 51 4.40 1.29 4.47
N VAL A 52 3.41 2.15 4.14
CA VAL A 52 3.29 3.47 4.75
C VAL A 52 2.05 3.44 5.62
N SER A 53 2.24 3.62 6.91
CA SER A 53 1.17 3.58 7.89
C SER A 53 0.75 4.99 8.29
N GLY A 54 -0.56 5.20 8.48
CA GLY A 54 -1.13 6.50 8.75
C GLY A 54 -1.47 6.77 10.21
N ASP A 55 -0.82 6.17 11.08
CA ASP A 55 -1.09 6.35 12.50
C ASP A 55 -0.79 7.72 13.01
#